data_9b0a1892bf429c0c312bbceb34c454b6
#
_entry.id   9b0a1892bf429c0c312bbceb34c454b6
#
_cell.length_a   1.000
_cell.length_b   1.000
_cell.length_c   1.000
_cell.angle_alpha   90.00
_cell.angle_beta   90.00
_cell.angle_gamma   90.00
#
_symmetry.space_group_name_H-M   'P 1'
#
loop_
_entity.id
_entity.type
_entity.pdbx_description
1 polymer ?
#
loop_
_entity_poly.entity_id
_entity_poly.type
_entity_poly.pdbx_seq_one_letter_code
_entity_poly.pdbx_strand_id
1 'polypeptide(L)'
;MGTDKKLTIVWFRRDLRLRDNPALHWACNRKQPVICIYIKDTDNPESRNGGASDWWLHHSLASLAADLKAAGNQLHLFSGDTESVLDQIIGSTAATALAWNRRYEPTAIALDTKLKSKYTNQGVEVVSCPGNLIHEPWKVTRDKDQPYRVFTAYWRASLKRDGLPVTPTVRKIPTRPGKLNGEKSLSEFDLLPKIKWDSQFASHWMPGESGAAKKLSTLLSNRIESYQLGRDVPSEPNTSQLSPHLAFGEITPRQIHATVAKKLSNNTLSSDDNVESFLREISWREFAYHLLFHFPHTVSQPLDTRFEKFRWRKINQDKLVRWQQGQTGIPLVDAGMRQLWQTGWMHNRVRMVVASLLIKNMGYHWLEGARWFWDTLVDADLASNSMGWQWVAGSGADAAPYFRVFNPVRQGERFDPEGKYVRQWVPEIASLSNKHIHSPWTASSAELAQAAIILGETYPKPIVDLKTTRLEALERFSKIKTTIAK
;
A
#
# COMPACT_ATOMS: atom_id res chain seq x y z
N MET A 1 -49.06 17.39 -4.84
CA MET A 1 -48.02 17.67 -3.86
C MET A 1 -46.94 16.59 -4.05
N GLY A 2 -45.88 16.91 -4.78
CA GLY A 2 -44.75 15.98 -4.95
C GLY A 2 -44.05 15.84 -3.60
N THR A 3 -44.00 14.63 -3.07
CA THR A 3 -43.12 14.31 -1.94
C THR A 3 -41.70 14.59 -2.41
N ASP A 4 -41.09 15.65 -1.91
CA ASP A 4 -39.67 15.93 -2.07
C ASP A 4 -38.92 14.67 -1.62
N LYS A 5 -38.60 13.81 -2.58
CA LYS A 5 -37.86 12.57 -2.29
C LYS A 5 -36.44 12.95 -1.93
N LYS A 6 -36.22 13.16 -0.63
CA LYS A 6 -34.87 13.36 -0.08
C LYS A 6 -33.97 12.27 -0.62
N LEU A 7 -32.80 12.63 -1.13
CA LEU A 7 -31.85 11.74 -1.79
C LEU A 7 -30.49 11.85 -1.11
N THR A 8 -29.79 10.71 -0.98
CA THR A 8 -28.48 10.63 -0.37
C THR A 8 -27.45 10.21 -1.40
N ILE A 9 -26.35 10.94 -1.49
CA ILE A 9 -25.17 10.56 -2.29
C ILE A 9 -24.18 9.83 -1.37
N VAL A 10 -23.66 8.69 -1.83
CA VAL A 10 -22.52 7.99 -1.21
C VAL A 10 -21.35 8.08 -2.17
N TRP A 11 -20.29 8.76 -1.73
CA TRP A 11 -19.07 8.95 -2.51
C TRP A 11 -18.01 7.93 -2.11
N PHE A 12 -17.83 6.90 -2.96
CA PHE A 12 -16.76 5.89 -2.83
C PHE A 12 -15.41 6.46 -3.25
N ARG A 13 -14.36 6.05 -2.53
CA ARG A 13 -12.98 6.45 -2.83
C ARG A 13 -12.00 5.27 -2.68
N ARG A 14 -11.24 5.19 -1.59
CA ARG A 14 -10.40 4.05 -1.18
C ARG A 14 -11.16 3.12 -0.21
N ASP A 15 -12.40 2.83 -0.51
CA ASP A 15 -13.34 2.02 0.28
C ASP A 15 -14.27 1.23 -0.66
N LEU A 16 -13.66 0.60 -1.68
CA LEU A 16 -14.36 -0.03 -2.80
C LEU A 16 -14.97 -1.38 -2.38
N ARG A 17 -15.96 -1.30 -1.47
CA ARG A 17 -16.66 -2.44 -0.86
C ARG A 17 -18.07 -2.09 -0.40
N LEU A 18 -18.91 -3.12 -0.24
CA LEU A 18 -20.24 -3.01 0.40
C LEU A 18 -20.19 -3.42 1.88
N ARG A 19 -19.35 -4.41 2.23
CA ARG A 19 -19.22 -4.91 3.60
C ARG A 19 -18.41 -3.94 4.45
N ASP A 20 -18.84 -3.79 5.71
CA ASP A 20 -18.17 -2.87 6.65
C ASP A 20 -17.93 -1.48 6.05
N ASN A 21 -18.96 -0.94 5.36
CA ASN A 21 -18.94 0.40 4.78
C ASN A 21 -19.87 1.33 5.57
N PRO A 22 -19.35 2.10 6.55
CA PRO A 22 -20.17 2.94 7.42
C PRO A 22 -20.94 4.02 6.69
N ALA A 23 -20.36 4.65 5.66
CA ALA A 23 -21.05 5.68 4.88
C ALA A 23 -22.26 5.11 4.10
N LEU A 24 -22.07 3.96 3.45
CA LEU A 24 -23.15 3.26 2.75
C LEU A 24 -24.24 2.78 3.73
N HIS A 25 -23.83 2.22 4.87
CA HIS A 25 -24.75 1.76 5.89
C HIS A 25 -25.61 2.92 6.44
N TRP A 26 -24.97 4.05 6.74
CA TRP A 26 -25.65 5.26 7.19
C TRP A 26 -26.67 5.75 6.13
N ALA A 27 -26.27 5.83 4.86
CA ALA A 27 -27.13 6.25 3.78
C ALA A 27 -28.38 5.35 3.63
N CYS A 28 -28.19 4.02 3.70
CA CYS A 28 -29.28 3.06 3.56
C CYS A 28 -30.27 3.09 4.75
N ASN A 29 -29.78 3.37 5.96
CA ASN A 29 -30.64 3.48 7.16
C ASN A 29 -31.59 4.68 7.10
N ARG A 30 -31.35 5.65 6.23
CA ARG A 30 -32.26 6.78 5.97
C ARG A 30 -33.52 6.36 5.22
N LYS A 31 -33.57 5.14 4.67
CA LYS A 31 -34.71 4.62 3.86
C LYS A 31 -35.10 5.54 2.68
N GLN A 32 -34.13 6.25 2.14
CA GLN A 32 -34.25 7.18 1.01
C GLN A 32 -33.47 6.60 -0.18
N PRO A 33 -33.74 7.03 -1.42
CA PRO A 33 -32.91 6.68 -2.56
C PRO A 33 -31.46 7.07 -2.34
N VAL A 34 -30.57 6.16 -2.75
CA VAL A 34 -29.11 6.33 -2.65
C VAL A 34 -28.53 6.35 -4.05
N ILE A 35 -27.66 7.34 -4.32
CA ILE A 35 -26.81 7.41 -5.49
C ILE A 35 -25.39 7.06 -5.05
N CYS A 36 -24.83 5.99 -5.60
CA CYS A 36 -23.43 5.58 -5.36
C CYS A 36 -22.55 6.16 -6.47
N ILE A 37 -21.58 6.99 -6.11
CA ILE A 37 -20.68 7.64 -7.07
C ILE A 37 -19.22 7.32 -6.78
N TYR A 38 -18.40 7.34 -7.85
CA TYR A 38 -16.96 7.41 -7.80
C TYR A 38 -16.48 8.56 -8.70
N ILE A 39 -15.58 9.39 -8.21
CA ILE A 39 -15.00 10.51 -8.96
C ILE A 39 -13.50 10.26 -9.12
N LYS A 40 -13.03 10.16 -10.37
CA LYS A 40 -11.60 10.21 -10.71
C LYS A 40 -11.19 11.68 -10.76
N ASP A 41 -10.54 12.16 -9.70
CA ASP A 41 -10.02 13.52 -9.64
C ASP A 41 -8.83 13.66 -10.60
N THR A 42 -8.98 14.52 -11.60
CA THR A 42 -7.96 14.77 -12.62
C THR A 42 -7.14 16.02 -12.37
N ASP A 43 -7.63 16.91 -11.52
CA ASP A 43 -7.09 18.24 -11.33
C ASP A 43 -6.09 18.31 -10.16
N ASN A 44 -6.18 17.35 -9.25
CA ASN A 44 -5.21 17.22 -8.17
C ASN A 44 -4.09 16.23 -8.51
N PRO A 45 -2.86 16.68 -8.80
CA PRO A 45 -1.74 15.77 -9.12
C PRO A 45 -1.41 14.78 -8.00
N GLU A 46 -1.66 15.14 -6.73
CA GLU A 46 -1.40 14.27 -5.58
C GLU A 46 -2.46 13.17 -5.41
N SER A 47 -3.60 13.29 -6.09
CA SER A 47 -4.63 12.24 -6.14
C SER A 47 -4.34 11.16 -7.19
N ARG A 48 -3.38 11.40 -8.09
CA ARG A 48 -3.05 10.49 -9.18
C ARG A 48 -2.41 9.21 -8.66
N ASN A 49 -2.92 8.11 -9.13
CA ASN A 49 -2.31 6.81 -8.91
C ASN A 49 -1.09 6.63 -9.83
N GLY A 50 -0.26 5.62 -9.50
CA GLY A 50 0.68 5.07 -10.47
C GLY A 50 0.00 4.06 -11.40
N GLY A 51 0.71 3.66 -12.46
CA GLY A 51 0.15 2.79 -13.49
C GLY A 51 -0.36 1.44 -12.97
N ALA A 52 0.37 0.81 -12.05
CA ALA A 52 -0.06 -0.46 -11.45
C ALA A 52 -1.31 -0.29 -10.56
N SER A 53 -1.40 0.81 -9.84
CA SER A 53 -2.57 1.16 -9.02
C SER A 53 -3.79 1.52 -9.88
N ASP A 54 -3.61 2.12 -11.05
CA ASP A 54 -4.70 2.39 -11.99
C ASP A 54 -5.26 1.09 -12.58
N TRP A 55 -4.38 0.11 -12.91
CA TRP A 55 -4.82 -1.22 -13.30
C TRP A 55 -5.70 -1.86 -12.21
N TRP A 56 -5.25 -1.81 -10.95
CA TRP A 56 -6.05 -2.34 -9.83
C TRP A 56 -7.39 -1.62 -9.68
N LEU A 57 -7.37 -0.29 -9.74
CA LEU A 57 -8.56 0.55 -9.64
C LEU A 57 -9.60 0.20 -10.71
N HIS A 58 -9.18 -0.02 -11.96
CA HIS A 58 -10.08 -0.43 -13.04
C HIS A 58 -10.87 -1.69 -12.67
N HIS A 59 -10.17 -2.72 -12.27
CA HIS A 59 -10.79 -4.01 -11.92
C HIS A 59 -11.60 -3.94 -10.61
N SER A 60 -11.14 -3.16 -9.64
CA SER A 60 -11.85 -2.93 -8.39
C SER A 60 -13.17 -2.19 -8.60
N LEU A 61 -13.21 -1.16 -9.45
CA LEU A 61 -14.43 -0.45 -9.82
C LEU A 61 -15.40 -1.36 -10.59
N ALA A 62 -14.91 -2.20 -11.48
CA ALA A 62 -15.72 -3.19 -12.17
C ALA A 62 -16.37 -4.18 -11.19
N SER A 63 -15.59 -4.67 -10.20
CA SER A 63 -16.12 -5.53 -9.14
C SER A 63 -17.15 -4.82 -8.28
N LEU A 64 -16.89 -3.60 -7.83
CA LEU A 64 -17.83 -2.81 -7.03
C LEU A 64 -19.13 -2.53 -7.80
N ALA A 65 -19.05 -2.22 -9.10
CA ALA A 65 -20.23 -2.01 -9.93
C ALA A 65 -21.10 -3.27 -10.03
N ALA A 66 -20.48 -4.45 -10.15
CA ALA A 66 -21.19 -5.73 -10.14
C ALA A 66 -21.86 -6.02 -8.79
N ASP A 67 -21.15 -5.76 -7.67
CA ASP A 67 -21.68 -5.96 -6.32
C ASP A 67 -22.85 -4.99 -6.03
N LEU A 68 -22.74 -3.72 -6.44
CA LEU A 68 -23.82 -2.74 -6.33
C LEU A 68 -25.03 -3.15 -7.17
N LYS A 69 -24.83 -3.66 -8.38
CA LYS A 69 -25.91 -4.18 -9.24
C LYS A 69 -26.64 -5.35 -8.58
N ALA A 70 -25.89 -6.27 -7.97
CA ALA A 70 -26.49 -7.38 -7.22
C ALA A 70 -27.26 -6.91 -5.98
N ALA A 71 -26.88 -5.79 -5.37
CA ALA A 71 -27.59 -5.16 -4.26
C ALA A 71 -28.75 -4.24 -4.70
N GLY A 72 -29.05 -4.18 -6.01
CA GLY A 72 -30.17 -3.39 -6.56
C GLY A 72 -29.87 -1.91 -6.78
N ASN A 73 -28.58 -1.54 -6.91
CA ASN A 73 -28.13 -0.18 -7.18
C ASN A 73 -27.12 -0.16 -8.33
N GLN A 74 -26.59 0.99 -8.69
CA GLN A 74 -25.54 1.13 -9.70
C GLN A 74 -24.44 2.08 -9.23
N LEU A 75 -23.23 1.91 -9.77
CA LEU A 75 -22.13 2.82 -9.58
C LEU A 75 -22.11 3.85 -10.72
N HIS A 76 -22.22 5.12 -10.37
CA HIS A 76 -22.07 6.22 -11.31
C HIS A 76 -20.63 6.75 -11.28
N LEU A 77 -20.01 6.83 -12.43
CA LEU A 77 -18.61 7.18 -12.59
C LEU A 77 -18.46 8.59 -13.16
N PHE A 78 -17.59 9.39 -12.55
CA PHE A 78 -17.31 10.77 -12.99
C PHE A 78 -15.80 11.01 -13.03
N SER A 79 -15.39 11.99 -13.85
CA SER A 79 -13.99 12.44 -13.94
C SER A 79 -13.95 13.95 -14.04
N GLY A 80 -13.01 14.58 -13.34
CA GLY A 80 -12.82 16.03 -13.29
C GLY A 80 -12.46 16.53 -11.91
N ASP A 81 -12.54 17.85 -11.71
CA ASP A 81 -12.41 18.44 -10.38
C ASP A 81 -13.51 17.94 -9.45
N THR A 82 -13.10 17.37 -8.32
CA THR A 82 -14.03 16.72 -7.40
C THR A 82 -15.13 17.64 -6.90
N GLU A 83 -14.81 18.92 -6.59
CA GLU A 83 -15.78 19.88 -6.10
C GLU A 83 -16.80 20.23 -7.18
N SER A 84 -16.35 20.55 -8.39
CA SER A 84 -17.21 20.88 -9.53
C SER A 84 -18.15 19.74 -9.91
N VAL A 85 -17.65 18.49 -9.88
CA VAL A 85 -18.46 17.31 -10.14
C VAL A 85 -19.53 17.14 -9.06
N LEU A 86 -19.17 17.30 -7.78
CA LEU A 86 -20.14 17.21 -6.68
C LEU A 86 -21.19 18.32 -6.76
N ASP A 87 -20.82 19.56 -7.10
CA ASP A 87 -21.76 20.69 -7.33
C ASP A 87 -22.78 20.34 -8.41
N GLN A 88 -22.30 19.80 -9.54
CA GLN A 88 -23.18 19.37 -10.64
C GLN A 88 -24.15 18.26 -10.20
N ILE A 89 -23.67 17.25 -9.48
CA ILE A 89 -24.50 16.13 -9.05
C ILE A 89 -25.53 16.59 -8.01
N ILE A 90 -25.12 17.35 -6.99
CA ILE A 90 -26.01 17.87 -5.94
C ILE A 90 -27.07 18.78 -6.56
N GLY A 91 -26.67 19.72 -7.42
CA GLY A 91 -27.59 20.65 -8.07
C GLY A 91 -28.60 19.94 -8.99
N SER A 92 -28.17 18.98 -9.81
CA SER A 92 -29.05 18.27 -10.75
C SER A 92 -29.97 17.24 -10.10
N THR A 93 -29.59 16.70 -8.93
CA THR A 93 -30.36 15.66 -8.23
C THR A 93 -31.17 16.21 -7.05
N ALA A 94 -30.93 17.43 -6.64
CA ALA A 94 -31.44 18.03 -5.41
C ALA A 94 -31.17 17.15 -4.18
N ALA A 95 -29.95 16.55 -4.12
CA ALA A 95 -29.56 15.68 -3.03
C ALA A 95 -29.51 16.46 -1.71
N THR A 96 -30.13 15.89 -0.67
CA THR A 96 -30.20 16.51 0.66
C THR A 96 -29.15 15.99 1.62
N ALA A 97 -28.40 14.94 1.23
CA ALA A 97 -27.34 14.37 2.04
C ALA A 97 -26.19 13.83 1.19
N LEU A 98 -24.98 13.93 1.74
CA LEU A 98 -23.74 13.43 1.14
C LEU A 98 -22.92 12.70 2.21
N ALA A 99 -22.52 11.46 1.94
CA ALA A 99 -21.73 10.64 2.85
C ALA A 99 -20.48 10.08 2.18
N TRP A 100 -19.40 9.97 2.95
CA TRP A 100 -18.19 9.28 2.54
C TRP A 100 -17.44 8.68 3.73
N ASN A 101 -16.54 7.73 3.46
CA ASN A 101 -15.58 7.25 4.44
C ASN A 101 -14.30 8.08 4.38
N ARG A 102 -13.77 8.47 5.57
CA ARG A 102 -12.60 9.36 5.68
C ARG A 102 -11.36 8.75 5.03
N ARG A 103 -10.57 9.62 4.44
CA ARG A 103 -9.19 9.43 4.07
C ARG A 103 -8.30 10.27 5.00
N TYR A 104 -7.03 9.87 5.15
CA TYR A 104 -6.13 10.46 6.14
C TYR A 104 -4.88 11.08 5.51
N GLU A 105 -4.79 11.10 4.20
CA GLU A 105 -3.76 11.81 3.46
C GLU A 105 -4.00 13.33 3.58
N PRO A 106 -2.93 14.13 3.69
CA PRO A 106 -3.05 15.57 3.97
C PRO A 106 -3.99 16.31 3.00
N THR A 107 -3.87 16.04 1.70
CA THR A 107 -4.71 16.66 0.66
C THR A 107 -6.16 16.19 0.74
N ALA A 108 -6.40 14.92 1.09
CA ALA A 108 -7.74 14.40 1.27
C ALA A 108 -8.42 15.01 2.51
N ILE A 109 -7.69 15.22 3.61
CA ILE A 109 -8.21 15.90 4.80
C ILE A 109 -8.60 17.34 4.47
N ALA A 110 -7.75 18.08 3.73
CA ALA A 110 -8.02 19.44 3.32
C ALA A 110 -9.27 19.53 2.43
N LEU A 111 -9.38 18.65 1.44
CA LEU A 111 -10.55 18.58 0.56
C LEU A 111 -11.82 18.23 1.34
N ASP A 112 -11.80 17.18 2.17
CA ASP A 112 -12.94 16.76 2.98
C ASP A 112 -13.43 17.89 3.90
N THR A 113 -12.51 18.64 4.49
CA THR A 113 -12.83 19.80 5.36
C THR A 113 -13.52 20.91 4.57
N LYS A 114 -13.00 21.25 3.39
CA LYS A 114 -13.57 22.26 2.49
C LYS A 114 -14.97 21.87 2.03
N LEU A 115 -15.14 20.66 1.51
CA LEU A 115 -16.41 20.16 0.99
C LEU A 115 -17.47 20.04 2.10
N LYS A 116 -17.08 19.56 3.28
CA LYS A 116 -17.99 19.48 4.44
C LYS A 116 -18.51 20.86 4.85
N SER A 117 -17.64 21.84 4.97
CA SER A 117 -18.04 23.22 5.28
C SER A 117 -18.96 23.81 4.21
N LYS A 118 -18.57 23.71 2.94
CA LYS A 118 -19.35 24.22 1.80
C LYS A 118 -20.77 23.68 1.77
N TYR A 119 -20.93 22.36 1.73
CA TYR A 119 -22.25 21.74 1.55
C TYR A 119 -23.12 21.84 2.79
N THR A 120 -22.53 21.82 4.00
CA THR A 120 -23.30 22.08 5.23
C THR A 120 -23.90 23.51 5.21
N ASN A 121 -23.13 24.50 4.77
CA ASN A 121 -23.63 25.89 4.62
C ASN A 121 -24.71 26.02 3.55
N GLN A 122 -24.76 25.10 2.58
CA GLN A 122 -25.82 25.03 1.56
C GLN A 122 -27.05 24.20 1.99
N GLY A 123 -27.09 23.73 3.24
CA GLY A 123 -28.21 22.94 3.79
C GLY A 123 -28.15 21.46 3.43
N VAL A 124 -27.07 20.94 2.86
CA VAL A 124 -26.87 19.51 2.63
C VAL A 124 -26.30 18.86 3.91
N GLU A 125 -26.92 17.79 4.37
CA GLU A 125 -26.41 17.00 5.49
C GLU A 125 -25.15 16.21 5.09
N VAL A 126 -23.99 16.59 5.63
CA VAL A 126 -22.72 15.96 5.26
C VAL A 126 -22.19 15.08 6.39
N VAL A 127 -21.98 13.80 6.08
CA VAL A 127 -21.47 12.81 7.04
C VAL A 127 -20.17 12.17 6.56
N SER A 128 -19.12 12.30 7.35
CA SER A 128 -17.85 11.61 7.14
C SER A 128 -17.68 10.50 8.17
N CYS A 129 -17.54 9.26 7.71
CA CYS A 129 -17.49 8.06 8.54
C CYS A 129 -16.06 7.51 8.68
N PRO A 130 -15.75 6.77 9.77
CA PRO A 130 -14.49 6.04 9.89
C PRO A 130 -14.54 4.81 8.98
N GLY A 131 -13.67 4.75 7.95
CA GLY A 131 -13.79 3.74 6.89
C GLY A 131 -12.74 2.64 6.92
N ASN A 132 -11.46 2.98 7.09
CA ASN A 132 -10.36 2.12 6.68
C ASN A 132 -9.35 1.77 7.79
N LEU A 133 -9.63 2.13 9.04
CA LEU A 133 -8.76 1.88 10.19
C LEU A 133 -9.52 1.18 11.32
N ILE A 134 -8.78 0.56 12.24
CA ILE A 134 -9.32 0.01 13.49
C ILE A 134 -9.59 1.15 14.46
N HIS A 135 -8.65 2.09 14.55
CA HIS A 135 -8.76 3.27 15.40
C HIS A 135 -8.55 4.54 14.58
N GLU A 136 -9.29 5.57 14.90
CA GLU A 136 -8.96 6.89 14.35
C GLU A 136 -7.58 7.34 14.85
N PRO A 137 -6.73 7.96 14.00
CA PRO A 137 -5.35 8.30 14.36
C PRO A 137 -5.21 9.15 15.62
N TRP A 138 -6.17 10.03 15.90
CA TRP A 138 -6.22 10.88 17.10
C TRP A 138 -6.73 10.18 18.37
N LYS A 139 -7.19 8.92 18.27
CA LYS A 139 -7.65 8.14 19.42
C LYS A 139 -6.55 7.36 20.10
N VAL A 140 -5.44 7.09 19.42
CA VAL A 140 -4.31 6.32 19.96
C VAL A 140 -3.13 7.26 20.19
N THR A 141 -3.19 8.04 21.25
CA THR A 141 -2.17 9.02 21.64
C THR A 141 -1.64 8.72 23.03
N ARG A 142 -0.50 9.31 23.36
CA ARG A 142 0.08 9.38 24.71
C ARG A 142 -0.63 10.49 25.50
N ASP A 143 -0.18 10.67 26.73
CA ASP A 143 -0.64 11.79 27.57
C ASP A 143 -0.49 13.13 26.84
N LYS A 144 -1.45 14.02 27.06
CA LYS A 144 -1.54 15.33 26.42
C LYS A 144 -1.59 15.25 24.87
N ASP A 145 -2.25 14.24 24.35
CA ASP A 145 -2.45 14.00 22.90
C ASP A 145 -1.17 13.92 22.07
N GLN A 146 -0.05 13.55 22.72
CA GLN A 146 1.22 13.38 22.00
C GLN A 146 1.22 12.11 21.15
N PRO A 147 1.63 12.18 19.86
CA PRO A 147 1.68 11.01 19.00
C PRO A 147 2.80 10.04 19.38
N TYR A 148 2.57 8.77 19.11
CA TYR A 148 3.61 7.75 19.19
C TYR A 148 4.56 7.85 18.00
N ARG A 149 5.87 7.61 18.27
CA ARG A 149 6.92 7.51 17.24
C ARG A 149 7.62 6.15 17.24
N VAL A 150 7.20 5.25 18.12
CA VAL A 150 7.75 3.89 18.25
C VAL A 150 6.60 2.90 18.15
N PHE A 151 6.71 1.95 17.23
CA PHE A 151 5.64 1.00 16.92
C PHE A 151 5.20 0.16 18.13
N THR A 152 6.15 -0.43 18.88
CA THR A 152 5.80 -1.30 20.01
C THR A 152 4.98 -0.57 21.07
N ALA A 153 5.29 0.70 21.33
CA ALA A 153 4.52 1.53 22.25
C ALA A 153 3.12 1.84 21.73
N TYR A 154 3.01 2.21 20.45
CA TYR A 154 1.74 2.42 19.75
C TYR A 154 0.88 1.15 19.80
N TRP A 155 1.42 0.01 19.37
CA TRP A 155 0.72 -1.27 19.32
C TRP A 155 0.17 -1.68 20.70
N ARG A 156 1.01 -1.64 21.75
CA ARG A 156 0.57 -1.92 23.12
C ARG A 156 -0.55 -0.99 23.59
N ALA A 157 -0.51 0.27 23.20
CA ALA A 157 -1.56 1.24 23.54
C ALA A 157 -2.85 0.98 22.72
N SER A 158 -2.75 0.59 21.45
CA SER A 158 -3.92 0.28 20.63
C SER A 158 -4.67 -0.97 21.12
N LEU A 159 -3.95 -2.00 21.59
CA LEU A 159 -4.57 -3.22 22.15
C LEU A 159 -5.39 -2.98 23.43
N LYS A 160 -5.15 -1.88 24.14
CA LYS A 160 -5.90 -1.51 25.35
C LYS A 160 -7.16 -0.68 25.05
N ARG A 161 -7.45 -0.43 23.79
CA ARG A 161 -8.57 0.41 23.37
C ARG A 161 -9.56 -0.40 22.55
N ASP A 162 -10.83 -0.12 22.73
CA ASP A 162 -11.86 -0.68 21.86
C ASP A 162 -11.68 -0.16 20.45
N GLY A 163 -11.55 -1.06 19.49
CA GLY A 163 -11.56 -0.74 18.08
C GLY A 163 -12.95 -0.35 17.61
N LEU A 164 -13.01 0.34 16.47
CA LEU A 164 -14.28 0.63 15.82
C LEU A 164 -14.99 -0.69 15.44
N PRO A 165 -16.31 -0.81 15.69
CA PRO A 165 -17.03 -2.02 15.36
C PRO A 165 -17.10 -2.25 13.85
N VAL A 166 -17.24 -3.52 13.45
CA VAL A 166 -17.56 -3.87 12.06
C VAL A 166 -18.99 -3.43 11.75
N THR A 167 -19.14 -2.65 10.70
CA THR A 167 -20.45 -2.18 10.26
C THR A 167 -21.24 -3.31 9.59
N PRO A 168 -22.53 -3.48 9.90
CA PRO A 168 -23.36 -4.48 9.24
C PRO A 168 -23.38 -4.33 7.72
N THR A 169 -23.37 -5.46 7.01
CA THR A 169 -23.42 -5.48 5.54
C THR A 169 -24.78 -5.05 5.04
N VAL A 170 -24.79 -4.13 4.10
CA VAL A 170 -26.01 -3.73 3.38
C VAL A 170 -26.23 -4.71 2.23
N ARG A 171 -27.38 -5.40 2.25
CA ARG A 171 -27.75 -6.39 1.21
C ARG A 171 -28.63 -5.83 0.10
N LYS A 172 -29.40 -4.78 0.40
CA LYS A 172 -30.28 -4.11 -0.56
C LYS A 172 -30.13 -2.60 -0.39
N ILE A 173 -29.83 -1.93 -1.49
CA ILE A 173 -29.59 -0.49 -1.49
C ILE A 173 -30.74 0.19 -2.21
N PRO A 174 -31.50 1.09 -1.55
CA PRO A 174 -32.53 1.86 -2.21
C PRO A 174 -31.95 2.65 -3.38
N THR A 175 -32.49 2.52 -4.57
CA THR A 175 -31.95 3.16 -5.77
C THR A 175 -32.84 4.26 -6.30
N ARG A 176 -32.24 5.23 -7.00
CA ARG A 176 -32.87 6.10 -7.95
C ARG A 176 -32.47 5.64 -9.36
N PRO A 177 -33.35 5.10 -10.16
CA PRO A 177 -33.02 4.69 -11.52
C PRO A 177 -32.74 5.90 -12.42
N GLY A 178 -31.85 5.70 -13.40
CA GLY A 178 -31.54 6.68 -14.44
C GLY A 178 -30.08 7.09 -14.48
N LYS A 179 -29.64 7.55 -15.64
CA LYS A 179 -28.30 8.12 -15.84
C LYS A 179 -28.23 9.52 -15.25
N LEU A 180 -27.06 9.87 -14.76
CA LEU A 180 -26.73 11.22 -14.31
C LEU A 180 -26.02 11.98 -15.43
N ASN A 181 -26.23 13.29 -15.49
CA ASN A 181 -25.54 14.13 -16.47
C ASN A 181 -24.03 14.14 -16.19
N GLY A 182 -23.21 13.99 -17.23
CA GLY A 182 -21.74 13.93 -17.11
C GLY A 182 -21.18 12.57 -16.67
N GLU A 183 -22.03 11.55 -16.52
CA GLU A 183 -21.58 10.18 -16.19
C GLU A 183 -20.71 9.60 -17.30
N LYS A 184 -19.63 8.96 -16.89
CA LYS A 184 -18.64 8.29 -17.72
C LYS A 184 -18.78 6.78 -17.65
N SER A 185 -18.37 6.10 -18.73
CA SER A 185 -18.10 4.66 -18.66
C SER A 185 -16.74 4.39 -18.03
N LEU A 186 -16.52 3.17 -17.53
CA LEU A 186 -15.24 2.78 -16.95
C LEU A 186 -14.09 2.84 -17.96
N SER A 187 -14.36 2.58 -19.23
CA SER A 187 -13.37 2.69 -20.31
C SER A 187 -12.91 4.14 -20.56
N GLU A 188 -13.77 5.13 -20.34
CA GLU A 188 -13.41 6.54 -20.47
C GLU A 188 -12.48 7.04 -19.34
N PHE A 189 -12.26 6.24 -18.30
CA PHE A 189 -11.29 6.58 -17.24
C PHE A 189 -9.84 6.38 -17.69
N ASP A 190 -9.59 5.67 -18.80
CA ASP A 190 -8.26 5.40 -19.37
C ASP A 190 -7.26 4.90 -18.30
N LEU A 191 -7.70 3.92 -17.48
CA LEU A 191 -6.92 3.37 -16.36
C LEU A 191 -6.02 2.21 -16.78
N LEU A 192 -6.33 1.55 -17.90
CA LEU A 192 -5.53 0.44 -18.39
C LEU A 192 -4.41 0.94 -19.33
N PRO A 193 -3.22 0.32 -19.26
CA PRO A 193 -2.10 0.75 -20.08
C PRO A 193 -2.33 0.46 -21.57
N LYS A 194 -1.88 1.37 -22.42
CA LYS A 194 -1.89 1.17 -23.90
C LYS A 194 -0.89 0.12 -24.34
N ILE A 195 0.28 0.08 -23.69
CA ILE A 195 1.30 -0.97 -23.86
C ILE A 195 1.06 -2.03 -22.79
N LYS A 196 0.90 -3.29 -23.20
CA LYS A 196 0.49 -4.41 -22.34
C LYS A 196 1.59 -4.90 -21.40
N TRP A 197 2.18 -4.01 -20.60
CA TRP A 197 3.14 -4.37 -19.55
C TRP A 197 2.47 -5.10 -18.37
N ASP A 198 1.16 -4.95 -18.20
CA ASP A 198 0.31 -5.55 -17.16
C ASP A 198 -0.13 -7.00 -17.45
N SER A 199 0.35 -7.60 -18.53
CA SER A 199 -0.16 -8.89 -19.06
C SER A 199 -0.16 -10.05 -18.07
N GLN A 200 0.71 -10.02 -17.06
CA GLN A 200 0.78 -11.05 -16.03
C GLN A 200 -0.03 -10.73 -14.76
N PHE A 201 -0.51 -9.50 -14.57
CA PHE A 201 -1.18 -9.09 -13.35
C PHE A 201 -2.45 -9.89 -13.06
N ALA A 202 -3.28 -10.13 -14.08
CA ALA A 202 -4.53 -10.87 -13.95
C ALA A 202 -4.35 -12.34 -13.52
N SER A 203 -3.17 -12.95 -13.75
CA SER A 203 -2.86 -14.31 -13.27
C SER A 203 -2.51 -14.34 -11.77
N HIS A 204 -2.09 -13.23 -11.21
CA HIS A 204 -1.69 -13.11 -9.80
C HIS A 204 -2.78 -12.51 -8.92
N TRP A 205 -3.66 -11.68 -9.47
CA TRP A 205 -4.56 -10.84 -8.72
C TRP A 205 -6.03 -10.95 -9.13
N MET A 206 -6.89 -10.87 -8.13
CA MET A 206 -8.33 -10.82 -8.28
C MET A 206 -8.86 -9.64 -7.45
N PRO A 207 -8.86 -8.40 -7.99
CA PRO A 207 -9.39 -7.24 -7.30
C PRO A 207 -10.86 -7.39 -6.90
N GLY A 208 -11.27 -6.69 -5.83
CA GLY A 208 -12.62 -6.70 -5.29
C GLY A 208 -12.75 -7.48 -3.97
N GLU A 209 -13.90 -7.34 -3.30
CA GLU A 209 -14.18 -7.95 -2.00
C GLU A 209 -14.06 -9.48 -2.00
N SER A 210 -14.43 -10.13 -3.09
CA SER A 210 -14.36 -11.60 -3.22
C SER A 210 -12.90 -12.07 -3.25
N GLY A 211 -12.02 -11.36 -3.95
CA GLY A 211 -10.59 -11.62 -3.96
C GLY A 211 -9.95 -11.45 -2.58
N ALA A 212 -10.30 -10.36 -1.89
CA ALA A 212 -9.86 -10.10 -0.52
C ALA A 212 -10.28 -11.22 0.45
N ALA A 213 -11.56 -11.62 0.39
CA ALA A 213 -12.09 -12.70 1.21
C ALA A 213 -11.40 -14.04 0.95
N LYS A 214 -11.13 -14.36 -0.33
CA LYS A 214 -10.40 -15.56 -0.73
C LYS A 214 -8.97 -15.57 -0.18
N LYS A 215 -8.24 -14.45 -0.31
CA LYS A 215 -6.85 -14.32 0.23
C LYS A 215 -6.84 -14.50 1.75
N LEU A 216 -7.75 -13.83 2.48
CA LEU A 216 -7.84 -13.99 3.94
C LEU A 216 -8.19 -15.44 4.33
N SER A 217 -9.18 -16.05 3.68
CA SER A 217 -9.58 -17.44 3.93
C SER A 217 -8.42 -18.41 3.69
N THR A 218 -7.69 -18.26 2.57
CA THR A 218 -6.53 -19.10 2.24
C THR A 218 -5.43 -18.98 3.30
N LEU A 219 -5.13 -17.77 3.77
CA LEU A 219 -4.17 -17.58 4.84
C LEU A 219 -4.60 -18.33 6.11
N LEU A 220 -5.83 -18.03 6.59
CA LEU A 220 -6.32 -18.54 7.87
C LEU A 220 -6.60 -20.05 7.89
N SER A 221 -6.75 -20.72 6.73
CA SER A 221 -6.99 -22.15 6.65
C SER A 221 -5.74 -22.97 6.37
N ASN A 222 -4.75 -22.41 5.67
CA ASN A 222 -3.66 -23.21 5.12
C ASN A 222 -2.25 -22.76 5.51
N ARG A 223 -2.08 -21.51 6.00
CA ARG A 223 -0.74 -20.90 6.09
C ARG A 223 -0.48 -20.18 7.40
N ILE A 224 -1.50 -19.94 8.18
CA ILE A 224 -1.38 -19.14 9.40
C ILE A 224 -0.45 -19.79 10.43
N GLU A 225 -0.44 -21.12 10.53
CA GLU A 225 0.36 -21.90 11.49
C GLU A 225 1.87 -21.75 11.28
N SER A 226 2.31 -21.35 10.10
CA SER A 226 3.72 -21.09 9.78
C SER A 226 4.05 -19.63 9.53
N TYR A 227 3.10 -18.73 9.81
CA TYR A 227 3.18 -17.33 9.38
C TYR A 227 4.40 -16.60 9.94
N GLN A 228 4.72 -16.77 11.22
CA GLN A 228 5.81 -16.05 11.89
C GLN A 228 7.17 -16.28 11.23
N LEU A 229 7.46 -17.51 10.84
CA LEU A 229 8.71 -17.88 10.17
C LEU A 229 8.62 -17.71 8.65
N GLY A 230 7.51 -18.17 8.07
CA GLY A 230 7.34 -18.23 6.63
C GLY A 230 7.17 -16.86 5.97
N ARG A 231 6.68 -15.86 6.72
CA ARG A 231 6.52 -14.49 6.21
C ARG A 231 7.83 -13.82 5.78
N ASP A 232 8.96 -14.33 6.21
CA ASP A 232 10.29 -13.80 5.88
C ASP A 232 10.94 -14.51 4.68
N VAL A 233 10.37 -15.61 4.20
CA VAL A 233 10.88 -16.43 3.09
C VAL A 233 10.22 -16.01 1.78
N PRO A 234 10.93 -15.29 0.87
CA PRO A 234 10.31 -14.70 -0.31
C PRO A 234 9.89 -15.71 -1.39
N SER A 235 10.49 -16.91 -1.40
CA SER A 235 10.12 -18.01 -2.32
C SER A 235 8.82 -18.71 -1.92
N GLU A 236 8.35 -18.53 -0.68
CA GLU A 236 7.19 -19.24 -0.16
C GLU A 236 5.94 -18.36 -0.12
N PRO A 237 4.75 -18.91 -0.41
CA PRO A 237 3.51 -18.12 -0.45
C PRO A 237 2.92 -17.88 0.95
N ASN A 238 3.76 -17.60 1.95
CA ASN A 238 3.38 -17.52 3.37
C ASN A 238 2.95 -16.12 3.84
N THR A 239 2.83 -15.15 2.95
CA THR A 239 2.25 -13.84 3.27
C THR A 239 0.76 -13.78 2.94
N SER A 240 0.03 -12.84 3.55
CA SER A 240 -1.40 -12.68 3.31
C SER A 240 -1.74 -12.19 1.90
N GLN A 241 -0.85 -11.44 1.28
CA GLN A 241 -1.10 -10.72 0.02
C GLN A 241 -2.36 -9.84 0.06
N LEU A 242 -2.74 -9.33 1.25
CA LEU A 242 -3.90 -8.46 1.43
C LEU A 242 -3.59 -6.98 1.22
N SER A 243 -2.33 -6.62 1.03
CA SER A 243 -1.91 -5.22 0.92
C SER A 243 -2.62 -4.44 -0.19
N PRO A 244 -2.84 -4.96 -1.41
CA PRO A 244 -3.60 -4.23 -2.42
C PRO A 244 -5.07 -4.05 -2.03
N HIS A 245 -5.69 -5.10 -1.50
CA HIS A 245 -7.08 -5.05 -1.05
C HIS A 245 -7.29 -4.04 0.09
N LEU A 246 -6.33 -3.93 1.00
CA LEU A 246 -6.33 -2.93 2.07
C LEU A 246 -6.09 -1.51 1.54
N ALA A 247 -5.23 -1.35 0.51
CA ALA A 247 -4.94 -0.06 -0.11
C ALA A 247 -6.14 0.52 -0.84
N PHE A 248 -6.95 -0.33 -1.48
CA PHE A 248 -8.18 0.07 -2.17
C PHE A 248 -9.44 -0.07 -1.30
N GLY A 249 -9.28 -0.52 -0.05
CA GLY A 249 -10.37 -0.64 0.89
C GLY A 249 -11.41 -1.68 0.52
N GLU A 250 -11.04 -2.73 -0.19
CA GLU A 250 -11.86 -3.90 -0.53
C GLU A 250 -12.08 -4.82 0.68
N ILE A 251 -11.23 -4.68 1.70
CA ILE A 251 -11.35 -5.27 3.02
C ILE A 251 -10.82 -4.28 4.06
N THR A 252 -11.32 -4.34 5.28
CA THR A 252 -10.86 -3.50 6.39
C THR A 252 -10.03 -4.29 7.39
N PRO A 253 -9.12 -3.65 8.11
CA PRO A 253 -8.48 -4.23 9.28
C PRO A 253 -9.49 -4.75 10.31
N ARG A 254 -10.64 -4.08 10.50
CA ARG A 254 -11.73 -4.51 11.39
C ARG A 254 -12.32 -5.86 10.97
N GLN A 255 -12.60 -6.05 9.68
CA GLN A 255 -13.08 -7.33 9.14
C GLN A 255 -12.06 -8.45 9.35
N ILE A 256 -10.77 -8.16 9.17
CA ILE A 256 -9.69 -9.13 9.41
C ILE A 256 -9.69 -9.54 10.89
N HIS A 257 -9.66 -8.57 11.82
CA HIS A 257 -9.70 -8.84 13.25
C HIS A 257 -10.95 -9.61 13.67
N ALA A 258 -12.13 -9.21 13.20
CA ALA A 258 -13.39 -9.89 13.50
C ALA A 258 -13.42 -11.33 12.95
N THR A 259 -12.83 -11.56 11.77
CA THR A 259 -12.75 -12.91 11.19
C THR A 259 -11.81 -13.80 12.01
N VAL A 260 -10.65 -13.28 12.42
CA VAL A 260 -9.71 -13.99 13.29
C VAL A 260 -10.36 -14.29 14.64
N ALA A 261 -10.95 -13.29 15.30
CA ALA A 261 -11.64 -13.45 16.59
C ALA A 261 -12.74 -14.51 16.55
N LYS A 262 -13.54 -14.53 15.46
CA LYS A 262 -14.58 -15.56 15.26
C LYS A 262 -13.98 -16.96 15.12
N LYS A 263 -12.85 -17.12 14.41
CA LYS A 263 -12.18 -18.42 14.26
C LYS A 263 -11.57 -18.92 15.58
N LEU A 264 -11.01 -17.99 16.37
CA LEU A 264 -10.51 -18.28 17.71
C LEU A 264 -11.64 -18.74 18.66
N SER A 265 -12.75 -18.00 18.69
CA SER A 265 -13.90 -18.35 19.57
C SER A 265 -14.56 -19.68 19.21
N ASN A 266 -14.50 -20.09 17.94
CA ASN A 266 -15.04 -21.37 17.47
C ASN A 266 -14.02 -22.52 17.54
N ASN A 267 -12.84 -22.31 18.12
CA ASN A 267 -11.73 -23.26 18.19
C ASN A 267 -11.28 -23.81 16.82
N THR A 268 -11.49 -23.03 15.75
CA THR A 268 -11.04 -23.37 14.37
C THR A 268 -9.68 -22.73 14.04
N LEU A 269 -9.12 -22.01 14.99
CA LEU A 269 -7.80 -21.36 14.95
C LEU A 269 -7.25 -21.34 16.39
N SER A 270 -5.97 -21.60 16.58
CA SER A 270 -5.29 -21.45 17.84
C SER A 270 -4.75 -20.02 18.00
N SER A 271 -4.84 -19.48 19.22
CA SER A 271 -4.17 -18.24 19.55
C SER A 271 -2.71 -18.53 19.84
N ASP A 272 -1.83 -18.17 18.94
CA ASP A 272 -0.40 -18.38 19.02
C ASP A 272 0.40 -17.19 18.46
N ASP A 273 1.71 -17.30 18.52
CA ASP A 273 2.64 -16.28 18.00
C ASP A 273 2.45 -16.00 16.49
N ASN A 274 1.93 -16.96 15.72
CA ASN A 274 1.68 -16.79 14.29
C ASN A 274 0.51 -15.84 14.03
N VAL A 275 -0.59 -16.05 14.75
CA VAL A 275 -1.78 -15.18 14.69
C VAL A 275 -1.43 -13.78 15.20
N GLU A 276 -0.72 -13.67 16.32
CA GLU A 276 -0.25 -12.39 16.85
C GLU A 276 0.65 -11.69 15.83
N SER A 277 1.62 -12.41 15.23
CA SER A 277 2.51 -11.89 14.20
C SER A 277 1.73 -11.35 12.99
N PHE A 278 0.70 -12.05 12.53
CA PHE A 278 -0.15 -11.57 11.45
C PHE A 278 -0.91 -10.29 11.81
N LEU A 279 -1.58 -10.25 12.96
CA LEU A 279 -2.33 -9.06 13.40
C LEU A 279 -1.40 -7.87 13.69
N ARG A 280 -0.17 -8.14 14.10
CA ARG A 280 0.88 -7.14 14.27
C ARG A 280 1.26 -6.47 12.96
N GLU A 281 1.28 -7.19 11.83
CA GLU A 281 1.51 -6.57 10.52
C GLU A 281 0.35 -5.66 10.09
N ILE A 282 -0.89 -6.02 10.43
CA ILE A 282 -2.04 -5.13 10.24
C ILE A 282 -1.89 -3.86 11.09
N SER A 283 -1.37 -4.00 12.31
CA SER A 283 -1.11 -2.86 13.20
C SER A 283 0.03 -1.95 12.72
N TRP A 284 1.01 -2.46 11.97
CA TRP A 284 2.01 -1.63 11.28
C TRP A 284 1.37 -0.67 10.28
N ARG A 285 0.34 -1.12 9.54
CA ARG A 285 -0.43 -0.25 8.65
C ARG A 285 -1.15 0.84 9.44
N GLU A 286 -1.81 0.50 10.55
CA GLU A 286 -2.45 1.48 11.43
C GLU A 286 -1.44 2.54 11.94
N PHE A 287 -0.24 2.09 12.33
CA PHE A 287 0.84 2.98 12.76
C PHE A 287 1.33 3.89 11.63
N ALA A 288 1.39 3.41 10.39
CA ALA A 288 1.73 4.25 9.25
C ALA A 288 0.73 5.39 9.05
N TYR A 289 -0.56 5.11 9.17
CA TYR A 289 -1.61 6.14 9.11
C TYR A 289 -1.59 7.09 10.31
N HIS A 290 -1.28 6.59 11.51
CA HIS A 290 -1.04 7.41 12.68
C HIS A 290 0.10 8.42 12.43
N LEU A 291 1.22 7.96 11.88
CA LEU A 291 2.36 8.82 11.54
C LEU A 291 1.99 9.84 10.45
N LEU A 292 1.32 9.40 9.39
CA LEU A 292 0.91 10.29 8.31
C LEU A 292 0.00 11.42 8.80
N PHE A 293 -0.97 11.10 9.66
CA PHE A 293 -1.90 12.07 10.23
C PHE A 293 -1.20 13.10 11.13
N HIS A 294 -0.34 12.65 12.04
CA HIS A 294 0.32 13.52 13.00
C HIS A 294 1.56 14.24 12.45
N PHE A 295 2.17 13.67 11.41
CA PHE A 295 3.38 14.20 10.76
C PHE A 295 3.20 14.26 9.24
N PRO A 296 2.26 15.08 8.72
CA PRO A 296 1.90 15.11 7.30
C PRO A 296 3.07 15.48 6.37
N HIS A 297 4.08 16.19 6.86
CA HIS A 297 5.29 16.51 6.10
C HIS A 297 6.10 15.28 5.70
N THR A 298 5.90 14.14 6.35
CA THR A 298 6.68 12.91 6.12
C THR A 298 6.43 12.27 4.75
N VAL A 299 5.49 12.76 3.98
CA VAL A 299 5.31 12.34 2.58
C VAL A 299 6.49 12.74 1.68
N SER A 300 7.20 13.81 2.03
CA SER A 300 8.31 14.36 1.24
C SER A 300 9.52 14.80 2.06
N GLN A 301 9.36 15.00 3.36
CA GLN A 301 10.42 15.45 4.28
C GLN A 301 10.72 14.38 5.33
N PRO A 302 11.95 14.32 5.85
CA PRO A 302 12.31 13.35 6.89
C PRO A 302 11.59 13.65 8.21
N LEU A 303 11.15 12.61 8.92
CA LEU A 303 10.63 12.76 10.28
C LEU A 303 11.74 13.19 11.25
N ASP A 304 12.95 12.67 11.07
CA ASP A 304 14.14 13.12 11.79
C ASP A 304 14.82 14.24 11.00
N THR A 305 14.66 15.47 11.47
CA THR A 305 15.17 16.69 10.82
C THR A 305 16.69 16.71 10.61
N ARG A 306 17.47 15.89 11.32
CA ARG A 306 18.91 15.73 11.07
C ARG A 306 19.20 15.30 9.62
N PHE A 307 18.28 14.54 9.03
CA PHE A 307 18.41 14.04 7.66
C PHE A 307 18.16 15.10 6.58
N GLU A 308 17.69 16.30 6.91
CA GLU A 308 17.67 17.43 5.99
C GLU A 308 19.08 17.83 5.57
N LYS A 309 20.08 17.62 6.44
CA LYS A 309 21.51 17.86 6.19
C LYS A 309 22.24 16.65 5.61
N PHE A 310 21.54 15.52 5.38
CA PHE A 310 22.16 14.32 4.85
C PHE A 310 22.57 14.53 3.39
N ARG A 311 23.85 14.28 3.08
CA ARG A 311 24.39 14.49 1.74
C ARG A 311 24.07 13.30 0.83
N TRP A 312 23.02 13.45 0.05
CA TRP A 312 22.68 12.52 -1.03
C TRP A 312 23.66 12.66 -2.19
N ARG A 313 23.91 11.58 -2.92
CA ARG A 313 24.71 11.60 -4.15
C ARG A 313 23.88 12.15 -5.30
N LYS A 314 24.56 12.81 -6.26
CA LYS A 314 23.95 13.10 -7.56
C LYS A 314 23.57 11.79 -8.25
N ILE A 315 22.36 11.76 -8.83
CA ILE A 315 21.84 10.58 -9.51
C ILE A 315 22.67 10.34 -10.78
N ASN A 316 23.14 9.11 -10.95
CA ASN A 316 23.57 8.58 -12.22
C ASN A 316 22.37 7.85 -12.84
N GLN A 317 21.85 8.37 -13.93
CA GLN A 317 20.60 7.90 -14.54
C GLN A 317 20.73 6.44 -15.01
N ASP A 318 21.87 6.05 -15.60
CA ASP A 318 22.07 4.66 -16.06
C ASP A 318 22.00 3.67 -14.89
N LYS A 319 22.62 4.01 -13.77
CA LYS A 319 22.55 3.15 -12.57
C LYS A 319 21.12 3.10 -11.99
N LEU A 320 20.39 4.22 -12.00
CA LEU A 320 19.01 4.25 -11.53
C LEU A 320 18.11 3.37 -12.40
N VAL A 321 18.23 3.48 -13.72
CA VAL A 321 17.50 2.65 -14.70
C VAL A 321 17.84 1.17 -14.51
N ARG A 322 19.12 0.82 -14.34
CA ARG A 322 19.53 -0.56 -14.05
C ARG A 322 18.92 -1.10 -12.77
N TRP A 323 18.81 -0.27 -11.72
CA TRP A 323 18.10 -0.64 -10.49
C TRP A 323 16.61 -0.87 -10.75
N GLN A 324 15.96 0.03 -11.48
CA GLN A 324 14.54 -0.09 -11.83
C GLN A 324 14.24 -1.35 -12.65
N GLN A 325 15.14 -1.75 -13.52
CA GLN A 325 14.99 -2.90 -14.44
C GLN A 325 15.45 -4.23 -13.83
N GLY A 326 15.98 -4.25 -12.59
CA GLY A 326 16.54 -5.48 -12.00
C GLY A 326 17.77 -5.97 -12.76
N GLN A 327 18.69 -5.05 -13.06
CA GLN A 327 19.96 -5.27 -13.77
C GLN A 327 21.15 -4.74 -12.96
N THR A 328 21.07 -4.85 -11.64
CA THR A 328 22.11 -4.33 -10.75
C THR A 328 23.33 -5.23 -10.66
N GLY A 329 23.21 -6.47 -11.10
CA GLY A 329 24.21 -7.53 -10.88
C GLY A 329 24.23 -8.03 -9.44
N ILE A 330 23.19 -7.75 -8.65
CA ILE A 330 23.00 -8.21 -7.26
C ILE A 330 21.71 -9.05 -7.23
N PRO A 331 21.82 -10.40 -7.23
CA PRO A 331 20.71 -11.30 -7.56
C PRO A 331 19.42 -11.08 -6.78
N LEU A 332 19.48 -10.92 -5.46
CA LEU A 332 18.29 -10.72 -4.64
C LEU A 332 17.57 -9.40 -4.96
N VAL A 333 18.32 -8.35 -5.32
CA VAL A 333 17.77 -7.05 -5.73
C VAL A 333 17.14 -7.15 -7.11
N ASP A 334 17.84 -7.79 -8.05
CA ASP A 334 17.35 -7.99 -9.42
C ASP A 334 16.09 -8.85 -9.42
N ALA A 335 16.05 -9.92 -8.65
CA ALA A 335 14.86 -10.75 -8.45
C ALA A 335 13.67 -9.93 -7.92
N GLY A 336 13.90 -9.09 -6.92
CA GLY A 336 12.86 -8.23 -6.37
C GLY A 336 12.27 -7.23 -7.37
N MET A 337 13.14 -6.55 -8.11
CA MET A 337 12.70 -5.56 -9.10
C MET A 337 11.98 -6.19 -10.28
N ARG A 338 12.38 -7.40 -10.71
CA ARG A 338 11.69 -8.15 -11.76
C ARG A 338 10.36 -8.72 -11.28
N GLN A 339 10.27 -9.22 -10.05
CA GLN A 339 8.98 -9.59 -9.45
C GLN A 339 8.03 -8.39 -9.44
N LEU A 340 8.52 -7.24 -8.98
CA LEU A 340 7.74 -5.99 -8.97
C LEU A 340 7.18 -5.66 -10.34
N TRP A 341 8.03 -5.67 -11.37
CA TRP A 341 7.61 -5.34 -12.73
C TRP A 341 6.59 -6.32 -13.31
N GLN A 342 6.78 -7.62 -13.07
CA GLN A 342 5.91 -8.65 -13.65
C GLN A 342 4.58 -8.81 -12.90
N THR A 343 4.55 -8.53 -11.59
CA THR A 343 3.36 -8.81 -10.75
C THR A 343 2.73 -7.58 -10.13
N GLY A 344 3.37 -6.42 -10.23
CA GLY A 344 2.97 -5.21 -9.49
C GLY A 344 3.18 -5.32 -7.97
N TRP A 345 3.93 -6.34 -7.49
CA TRP A 345 4.11 -6.59 -6.07
C TRP A 345 5.51 -7.11 -5.76
N MET A 346 5.99 -6.85 -4.56
CA MET A 346 7.27 -7.35 -4.09
C MET A 346 7.14 -7.80 -2.64
N HIS A 347 7.77 -8.92 -2.29
CA HIS A 347 7.80 -9.42 -0.93
C HIS A 347 8.43 -8.41 0.04
N ASN A 348 7.84 -8.21 1.25
CA ASN A 348 8.28 -7.17 2.19
C ASN A 348 9.78 -7.24 2.54
N ARG A 349 10.31 -8.42 2.79
CA ARG A 349 11.75 -8.61 3.07
C ARG A 349 12.62 -8.08 1.93
N VAL A 350 12.20 -8.32 0.70
CA VAL A 350 12.93 -7.90 -0.50
C VAL A 350 12.81 -6.39 -0.70
N ARG A 351 11.63 -5.78 -0.43
CA ARG A 351 11.48 -4.30 -0.45
C ARG A 351 12.52 -3.59 0.42
N MET A 352 12.78 -4.12 1.61
CA MET A 352 13.78 -3.54 2.52
C MET A 352 15.20 -3.62 1.94
N VAL A 353 15.55 -4.72 1.28
CA VAL A 353 16.90 -4.92 0.68
C VAL A 353 17.08 -4.04 -0.55
N VAL A 354 16.09 -4.02 -1.43
CA VAL A 354 16.07 -3.20 -2.66
C VAL A 354 16.17 -1.72 -2.32
N ALA A 355 15.38 -1.26 -1.34
CA ALA A 355 15.44 0.13 -0.87
C ALA A 355 16.78 0.46 -0.20
N SER A 356 17.33 -0.46 0.60
CA SER A 356 18.64 -0.26 1.22
C SER A 356 19.76 -0.13 0.18
N LEU A 357 19.74 -0.89 -0.90
CA LEU A 357 20.73 -0.73 -1.98
C LEU A 357 20.66 0.67 -2.59
N LEU A 358 19.46 1.14 -2.95
CA LEU A 358 19.27 2.47 -3.55
C LEU A 358 19.75 3.58 -2.61
N ILE A 359 19.29 3.56 -1.36
CA ILE A 359 19.52 4.65 -0.40
C ILE A 359 20.94 4.63 0.17
N LYS A 360 21.40 3.46 0.59
CA LYS A 360 22.66 3.34 1.37
C LYS A 360 23.86 3.15 0.45
N ASN A 361 23.82 2.15 -0.43
CA ASN A 361 24.95 1.82 -1.28
C ASN A 361 25.06 2.76 -2.49
N MET A 362 23.98 3.02 -3.21
CA MET A 362 23.99 3.99 -4.30
C MET A 362 23.98 5.44 -3.80
N GLY A 363 23.43 5.68 -2.60
CA GLY A 363 23.40 6.99 -1.94
C GLY A 363 22.36 7.94 -2.52
N TYR A 364 21.34 7.45 -3.20
CA TYR A 364 20.30 8.26 -3.79
C TYR A 364 19.19 8.60 -2.78
N HIS A 365 18.51 9.71 -3.02
CA HIS A 365 17.42 10.14 -2.15
C HIS A 365 16.28 9.11 -2.14
N TRP A 366 15.70 8.85 -0.98
CA TRP A 366 14.66 7.85 -0.80
C TRP A 366 13.40 8.12 -1.64
N LEU A 367 13.12 9.38 -1.97
CA LEU A 367 11.98 9.76 -2.82
C LEU A 367 12.08 9.18 -4.24
N GLU A 368 13.27 8.92 -4.77
CA GLU A 368 13.41 8.30 -6.10
C GLU A 368 12.82 6.89 -6.11
N GLY A 369 13.11 6.13 -5.07
CA GLY A 369 12.53 4.80 -4.92
C GLY A 369 11.05 4.84 -4.54
N ALA A 370 10.64 5.80 -3.69
CA ALA A 370 9.24 5.97 -3.30
C ALA A 370 8.34 6.29 -4.52
N ARG A 371 8.82 7.13 -5.45
CA ARG A 371 8.13 7.43 -6.72
C ARG A 371 8.03 6.21 -7.63
N TRP A 372 9.12 5.44 -7.75
CA TRP A 372 9.12 4.21 -8.54
C TRP A 372 8.13 3.18 -7.98
N PHE A 373 8.12 2.98 -6.65
CA PHE A 373 7.17 2.09 -5.99
C PHE A 373 5.73 2.59 -6.11
N TRP A 374 5.52 3.90 -6.06
CA TRP A 374 4.19 4.48 -6.26
C TRP A 374 3.62 4.14 -7.63
N ASP A 375 4.45 4.16 -8.66
CA ASP A 375 4.04 3.88 -10.04
C ASP A 375 3.84 2.37 -10.31
N THR A 376 4.71 1.54 -9.74
CA THR A 376 4.81 0.11 -10.11
C THR A 376 4.13 -0.86 -9.15
N LEU A 377 3.69 -0.41 -7.97
CA LEU A 377 3.01 -1.25 -6.99
C LEU A 377 1.48 -1.19 -7.13
N VAL A 378 0.85 -2.37 -7.18
CA VAL A 378 -0.63 -2.50 -7.07
C VAL A 378 -1.13 -2.20 -5.64
N ASP A 379 -0.26 -2.23 -4.65
CA ASP A 379 -0.56 -1.92 -3.25
C ASP A 379 -0.01 -0.56 -2.80
N ALA A 380 0.23 0.37 -3.73
CA ALA A 380 0.72 1.70 -3.38
C ALA A 380 -0.24 2.42 -2.43
N ASP A 381 0.24 2.69 -1.22
CA ASP A 381 -0.44 3.36 -0.13
C ASP A 381 0.48 4.45 0.43
N LEU A 382 0.02 5.69 0.51
CA LEU A 382 0.88 6.83 0.83
C LEU A 382 1.50 6.71 2.22
N ALA A 383 0.72 6.27 3.20
CA ALA A 383 1.19 6.11 4.58
C ALA A 383 2.27 5.03 4.66
N SER A 384 1.99 3.85 4.12
CA SER A 384 2.92 2.71 4.14
C SER A 384 4.16 2.95 3.30
N ASN A 385 4.02 3.57 2.12
CA ASN A 385 5.14 3.89 1.24
C ASN A 385 6.09 4.91 1.89
N SER A 386 5.56 6.02 2.38
CA SER A 386 6.37 7.07 3.04
C SER A 386 7.07 6.53 4.29
N MET A 387 6.34 5.82 5.17
CA MET A 387 6.90 5.23 6.37
C MET A 387 7.99 4.19 6.03
N GLY A 388 7.73 3.28 5.11
CA GLY A 388 8.65 2.20 4.75
C GLY A 388 9.97 2.72 4.16
N TRP A 389 9.90 3.67 3.24
CA TRP A 389 11.08 4.29 2.65
C TRP A 389 11.91 5.06 3.67
N GLN A 390 11.26 5.83 4.56
CA GLN A 390 11.96 6.55 5.62
C GLN A 390 12.53 5.62 6.69
N TRP A 391 11.84 4.50 6.99
CA TRP A 391 12.37 3.49 7.90
C TRP A 391 13.69 2.91 7.37
N VAL A 392 13.75 2.53 6.09
CA VAL A 392 14.99 2.06 5.46
C VAL A 392 16.03 3.18 5.38
N ALA A 393 15.64 4.42 5.08
CA ALA A 393 16.55 5.56 5.07
C ALA A 393 17.19 5.81 6.44
N GLY A 394 16.50 5.46 7.53
CA GLY A 394 16.94 5.75 8.89
C GLY A 394 16.42 7.09 9.40
N SER A 395 15.59 7.79 8.62
CA SER A 395 15.01 9.10 8.93
C SER A 395 13.59 9.03 9.47
N GLY A 396 12.96 7.85 9.46
CA GLY A 396 11.58 7.63 9.87
C GLY A 396 11.41 7.24 11.33
N ALA A 397 10.15 7.04 11.73
CA ALA A 397 9.79 6.51 13.02
C ALA A 397 10.27 5.06 13.17
N ASP A 398 10.63 4.70 14.39
CA ASP A 398 11.11 3.34 14.74
C ASP A 398 12.29 2.84 13.87
N ALA A 399 12.97 3.76 13.22
CA ALA A 399 14.13 3.49 12.38
C ALA A 399 15.33 3.19 13.28
N ALA A 400 15.32 2.06 13.93
CA ALA A 400 16.36 1.39 14.75
C ALA A 400 17.37 2.30 15.50
N PRO A 401 17.97 1.87 16.62
CA PRO A 401 18.94 2.69 17.35
C PRO A 401 20.23 2.96 16.56
N TYR A 402 20.41 2.35 15.38
CA TYR A 402 21.57 2.52 14.51
C TYR A 402 21.19 2.49 13.03
N PHE A 403 21.99 3.19 12.23
CA PHE A 403 21.86 3.27 10.78
C PHE A 403 22.19 1.92 10.13
N ARG A 404 21.17 1.13 9.82
CA ARG A 404 21.33 -0.21 9.26
C ARG A 404 21.56 -0.16 7.75
N VAL A 405 22.61 -0.84 7.28
CA VAL A 405 22.86 -1.11 5.85
C VAL A 405 22.66 -2.62 5.63
N PHE A 406 21.63 -3.00 4.90
CA PHE A 406 21.42 -4.40 4.57
C PHE A 406 22.45 -4.86 3.54
N ASN A 407 23.08 -6.01 3.80
CA ASN A 407 23.94 -6.67 2.83
C ASN A 407 23.09 -7.63 2.00
N PRO A 408 22.86 -7.38 0.68
CA PRO A 408 21.95 -8.19 -0.12
C PRO A 408 22.37 -9.67 -0.22
N VAL A 409 23.66 -9.96 -0.24
CA VAL A 409 24.18 -11.33 -0.29
C VAL A 409 23.80 -12.09 0.97
N ARG A 410 24.10 -11.52 2.16
CA ARG A 410 23.75 -12.15 3.44
C ARG A 410 22.25 -12.27 3.65
N GLN A 411 21.46 -11.33 3.10
CA GLN A 411 20.00 -11.44 3.15
C GLN A 411 19.50 -12.58 2.26
N GLY A 412 20.09 -12.77 1.08
CA GLY A 412 19.81 -13.92 0.21
C GLY A 412 20.19 -15.24 0.88
N GLU A 413 21.42 -15.37 1.37
CA GLU A 413 21.88 -16.58 2.08
C GLU A 413 20.98 -16.96 3.26
N ARG A 414 20.42 -15.97 3.97
CA ARG A 414 19.58 -16.21 5.14
C ARG A 414 18.13 -16.55 4.80
N PHE A 415 17.51 -15.87 3.83
CA PHE A 415 16.06 -15.92 3.59
C PHE A 415 15.70 -16.64 2.28
N ASP A 416 16.69 -16.97 1.46
CA ASP A 416 16.57 -17.75 0.23
C ASP A 416 17.79 -18.65 0.06
N PRO A 417 18.13 -19.52 1.06
CA PRO A 417 19.40 -20.25 1.11
C PRO A 417 19.61 -21.20 -0.08
N GLU A 418 18.52 -21.71 -0.66
CA GLU A 418 18.55 -22.56 -1.85
C GLU A 418 18.47 -21.75 -3.16
N GLY A 419 18.35 -20.42 -3.08
CA GLY A 419 18.24 -19.55 -4.23
C GLY A 419 16.93 -19.73 -5.02
N LYS A 420 15.88 -20.30 -4.43
CA LYS A 420 14.60 -20.56 -5.11
C LYS A 420 13.97 -19.28 -5.65
N TYR A 421 13.94 -18.22 -4.82
CA TYR A 421 13.41 -16.93 -5.21
C TYR A 421 14.25 -16.29 -6.32
N VAL A 422 15.58 -16.31 -6.17
CA VAL A 422 16.48 -15.77 -7.20
C VAL A 422 16.33 -16.54 -8.51
N ARG A 423 16.32 -17.88 -8.49
CA ARG A 423 16.18 -18.72 -9.69
C ARG A 423 14.88 -18.46 -10.42
N GLN A 424 13.79 -18.19 -9.70
CA GLN A 424 12.48 -17.88 -10.28
C GLN A 424 12.51 -16.57 -11.08
N TRP A 425 13.16 -15.52 -10.54
CA TRP A 425 13.07 -14.18 -11.11
C TRP A 425 14.31 -13.75 -11.90
N VAL A 426 15.40 -14.52 -11.79
CA VAL A 426 16.67 -14.30 -12.50
C VAL A 426 17.12 -15.62 -13.13
N PRO A 427 16.39 -16.11 -14.14
CA PRO A 427 16.59 -17.44 -14.69
C PRO A 427 17.97 -17.63 -15.34
N GLU A 428 18.59 -16.55 -15.84
CA GLU A 428 19.91 -16.59 -16.47
C GLU A 428 21.05 -17.03 -15.53
N ILE A 429 20.84 -16.99 -14.22
CA ILE A 429 21.83 -17.50 -13.24
C ILE A 429 21.33 -18.76 -12.50
N ALA A 430 20.21 -19.32 -12.90
CA ALA A 430 19.55 -20.40 -12.17
C ALA A 430 20.41 -21.68 -12.04
N SER A 431 21.38 -21.90 -12.91
CA SER A 431 22.28 -23.06 -12.91
C SER A 431 23.46 -22.94 -11.91
N LEU A 432 23.66 -21.77 -11.28
CA LEU A 432 24.70 -21.61 -10.27
C LEU A 432 24.43 -22.43 -9.02
N SER A 433 25.50 -22.86 -8.36
CA SER A 433 25.41 -23.51 -7.06
C SER A 433 24.76 -22.58 -6.02
N ASN A 434 24.17 -23.14 -4.95
CA ASN A 434 23.60 -22.37 -3.84
C ASN A 434 24.67 -21.47 -3.18
N LYS A 435 25.93 -21.87 -3.24
CA LYS A 435 27.07 -21.10 -2.71
C LYS A 435 27.26 -19.76 -3.44
N HIS A 436 27.03 -19.73 -4.74
CA HIS A 436 27.34 -18.56 -5.57
C HIS A 436 26.10 -17.85 -6.16
N ILE A 437 24.89 -18.42 -5.97
CA ILE A 437 23.65 -17.86 -6.52
C ILE A 437 23.36 -16.42 -6.06
N HIS A 438 23.79 -16.05 -4.84
CA HIS A 438 23.63 -14.71 -4.29
C HIS A 438 24.82 -13.77 -4.54
N SER A 439 25.93 -14.31 -5.07
CA SER A 439 27.16 -13.57 -5.35
C SER A 439 27.90 -14.15 -6.56
N PRO A 440 27.32 -14.13 -7.77
CA PRO A 440 27.90 -14.74 -8.97
C PRO A 440 29.34 -14.31 -9.27
N TRP A 441 29.67 -13.07 -8.95
CA TRP A 441 31.02 -12.51 -9.15
C TRP A 441 32.11 -13.15 -8.28
N THR A 442 31.76 -14.01 -7.35
CA THR A 442 32.72 -14.79 -6.52
C THR A 442 32.91 -16.21 -7.01
N ALA A 443 32.15 -16.65 -8.01
CA ALA A 443 32.26 -17.98 -8.60
C ALA A 443 33.55 -18.08 -9.45
N SER A 444 34.09 -19.30 -9.53
CA SER A 444 35.22 -19.56 -10.41
C SER A 444 34.87 -19.45 -11.89
N SER A 445 35.83 -19.15 -12.76
CA SER A 445 35.62 -19.11 -14.20
C SER A 445 35.06 -20.44 -14.75
N ALA A 446 35.45 -21.59 -14.17
CA ALA A 446 34.96 -22.90 -14.55
C ALA A 446 33.47 -23.07 -14.21
N GLU A 447 33.04 -22.63 -13.01
CA GLU A 447 31.63 -22.70 -12.60
C GLU A 447 30.75 -21.73 -13.43
N LEU A 448 31.23 -20.52 -13.73
CA LEU A 448 30.53 -19.58 -14.57
C LEU A 448 30.39 -20.13 -16.00
N ALA A 449 31.44 -20.74 -16.55
CA ALA A 449 31.38 -21.38 -17.87
C ALA A 449 30.41 -22.57 -17.90
N GLN A 450 30.42 -23.41 -16.86
CA GLN A 450 29.47 -24.53 -16.74
C GLN A 450 28.01 -24.04 -16.66
N ALA A 451 27.78 -22.91 -16.03
CA ALA A 451 26.47 -22.26 -15.91
C ALA A 451 26.10 -21.42 -17.13
N ALA A 452 26.96 -21.34 -18.16
CA ALA A 452 26.83 -20.48 -19.35
C ALA A 452 26.68 -18.99 -19.01
N ILE A 453 27.39 -18.52 -17.96
CA ILE A 453 27.32 -17.13 -17.51
C ILE A 453 28.61 -16.40 -17.91
N ILE A 454 28.43 -15.23 -18.56
CA ILE A 454 29.48 -14.25 -18.84
C ILE A 454 29.09 -12.97 -18.11
N LEU A 455 29.83 -12.67 -17.02
CA LEU A 455 29.54 -11.49 -16.20
C LEU A 455 29.83 -10.19 -16.97
N GLY A 456 28.80 -9.38 -17.12
CA GLY A 456 28.81 -8.17 -17.94
C GLY A 456 28.13 -8.32 -19.29
N GLU A 457 27.79 -9.57 -19.69
CA GLU A 457 27.08 -9.88 -20.95
C GLU A 457 25.75 -10.59 -20.66
N THR A 458 25.78 -11.87 -20.24
CA THR A 458 24.57 -12.64 -19.96
C THR A 458 23.94 -12.30 -18.61
N TYR A 459 24.76 -11.90 -17.63
CA TYR A 459 24.31 -11.36 -16.34
C TYR A 459 25.20 -10.15 -15.96
N PRO A 460 24.64 -9.05 -15.45
CA PRO A 460 25.41 -7.85 -15.15
C PRO A 460 26.46 -8.04 -14.06
N LYS A 461 27.58 -7.29 -14.14
CA LYS A 461 28.46 -7.08 -13.00
C LYS A 461 27.79 -6.17 -11.98
N PRO A 462 28.11 -6.32 -10.65
CA PRO A 462 27.57 -5.45 -9.61
C PRO A 462 27.79 -3.97 -9.91
N ILE A 463 26.71 -3.16 -9.84
CA ILE A 463 26.76 -1.70 -10.11
C ILE A 463 27.47 -0.91 -9.01
N VAL A 464 27.71 -1.52 -7.85
CA VAL A 464 28.42 -0.95 -6.71
C VAL A 464 29.25 -2.02 -6.01
N ASP A 465 30.39 -1.61 -5.43
CA ASP A 465 31.07 -2.43 -4.43
C ASP A 465 30.37 -2.30 -3.07
N LEU A 466 29.80 -3.41 -2.59
CA LEU A 466 28.97 -3.44 -1.38
C LEU A 466 29.74 -3.07 -0.11
N LYS A 467 31.04 -3.43 -0.02
CA LYS A 467 31.88 -3.16 1.14
C LYS A 467 32.25 -1.68 1.22
N THR A 468 32.76 -1.14 0.14
CA THR A 468 33.20 0.27 0.04
C THR A 468 31.99 1.20 0.24
N THR A 469 30.89 0.96 -0.49
CA THR A 469 29.72 1.83 -0.42
C THR A 469 28.98 1.76 0.92
N ARG A 470 29.09 0.64 1.66
CA ARG A 470 28.63 0.56 3.05
C ARG A 470 29.42 1.50 3.97
N LEU A 471 30.74 1.51 3.85
CA LEU A 471 31.59 2.39 4.67
C LEU A 471 31.29 3.87 4.38
N GLU A 472 31.16 4.23 3.12
CA GLU A 472 30.78 5.59 2.72
C GLU A 472 29.40 6.01 3.23
N ALA A 473 28.43 5.09 3.27
CA ALA A 473 27.12 5.36 3.84
C ALA A 473 27.19 5.66 5.34
N LEU A 474 27.98 4.88 6.07
CA LEU A 474 28.21 5.08 7.51
C LEU A 474 28.95 6.39 7.78
N GLU A 475 29.92 6.75 6.95
CA GLU A 475 30.66 8.03 7.05
C GLU A 475 29.69 9.23 6.81
N ARG A 476 28.85 9.17 5.76
CA ARG A 476 27.83 10.20 5.53
C ARG A 476 26.88 10.36 6.72
N PHE A 477 26.48 9.24 7.34
CA PHE A 477 25.62 9.27 8.51
C PHE A 477 26.32 9.84 9.75
N SER A 478 27.61 9.55 9.96
CA SER A 478 28.37 10.09 11.10
C SER A 478 28.42 11.62 11.08
N LYS A 479 28.49 12.23 9.89
CA LYS A 479 28.53 13.69 9.70
C LYS A 479 27.27 14.41 10.18
N ILE A 480 26.09 13.76 10.14
CA ILE A 480 24.85 14.36 10.67
C ILE A 480 24.64 14.09 12.17
N LYS A 481 25.35 13.11 12.77
CA LYS A 481 25.33 12.87 14.22
C LYS A 481 26.10 13.95 15.00
N THR A 482 27.25 14.36 14.49
CA THR A 482 28.17 15.29 15.18
C THR A 482 27.67 16.76 15.20
N THR A 483 26.69 17.12 14.40
CA THR A 483 26.17 18.50 14.35
C THR A 483 25.34 18.90 15.58
N ILE A 484 25.06 17.98 16.52
CA ILE A 484 24.27 18.23 17.75
C ILE A 484 25.16 18.37 19.00
N ALA A 485 26.44 18.10 18.87
CA ALA A 485 27.38 18.17 20.01
C ALA A 485 28.15 19.52 20.08
N LYS A 486 27.63 20.58 19.44
CA LYS A 486 28.17 21.94 19.58
C LYS A 486 27.06 22.91 19.94
#